data_94ee924158d9431e5ba8c1feb5786292
#
_entry.id   94ee924158d9431e5ba8c1feb5786292
#
_cell.length_a   1.000
_cell.length_b   1.000
_cell.length_c   1.000
_cell.angle_alpha   90.00
_cell.angle_beta   90.00
_cell.angle_gamma   90.00
#
_symmetry.space_group_name_H-M   'P 1'
#
loop_
_entity.id
_entity.type
_entity.pdbx_description
1 polymer ?
#
loop_
_entity_poly.entity_id
_entity_poly.type
_entity_poly.pdbx_seq_one_letter_code
_entity_poly.pdbx_strand_id
1 'polypeptide(L)'
;MAIAPVQAKERLLWLVRDLPPFTILEGAAKGQGAIDRMLALLIEQMPEYDHDIVRVTRARGIQMLQDPASFTCDPTLMWTPERAKFVHFSKPALGAMSGGLVVRKQAEPLLAPFLDGAQIDLKRLLSDTQLKLGIVAGRSYSTQIDAILHPLPDSVLSRHYGNDATANLLQMQRLGRLQLVLGYWPEVRYLIQQQGGSLDDYQFHPIQGVDRYQFLHVGCSDTPSGRAAITHIDQLLSALRQDTLPALYARWLDAEFQTEYLEQSRHFFEGR
;
A
#
# COMPACT_ATOMS: atom_id res chain seq x y z
N MET A 1 3.50 52.84 -7.25
CA MET A 1 2.90 51.52 -6.98
C MET A 1 4.01 50.47 -7.17
N ALA A 2 4.51 49.87 -6.13
CA ALA A 2 5.48 48.79 -6.24
C ALA A 2 4.69 47.48 -6.56
N ILE A 3 4.97 46.89 -7.73
CA ILE A 3 4.45 45.57 -8.08
C ILE A 3 5.26 44.57 -7.24
N ALA A 4 4.63 43.95 -6.27
CA ALA A 4 5.27 42.85 -5.53
C ALA A 4 5.61 41.74 -6.57
N PRO A 5 6.82 41.18 -6.54
CA PRO A 5 7.17 40.07 -7.42
C PRO A 5 6.21 38.91 -7.14
N VAL A 6 5.50 38.45 -8.16
CA VAL A 6 4.77 37.18 -8.10
C VAL A 6 5.83 36.08 -7.99
N GLN A 7 6.04 35.58 -6.80
CA GLN A 7 6.93 34.45 -6.59
C GLN A 7 6.30 33.23 -7.29
N ALA A 8 7.03 32.63 -8.23
CA ALA A 8 6.59 31.40 -8.89
C ALA A 8 6.35 30.33 -7.82
N LYS A 9 5.22 29.63 -7.91
CA LYS A 9 4.91 28.53 -7.00
C LYS A 9 5.94 27.42 -7.16
N GLU A 10 6.27 26.79 -6.04
CA GLU A 10 7.14 25.63 -6.05
C GLU A 10 6.40 24.41 -6.63
N ARG A 11 7.06 23.63 -7.48
CA ARG A 11 6.45 22.49 -8.17
C ARG A 11 6.57 21.23 -7.32
N LEU A 12 5.44 20.72 -6.83
CA LEU A 12 5.34 19.50 -6.05
C LEU A 12 4.96 18.33 -6.95
N LEU A 13 5.82 17.31 -7.03
CA LEU A 13 5.56 16.10 -7.79
C LEU A 13 4.95 15.01 -6.90
N TRP A 14 3.73 14.57 -7.20
CA TRP A 14 3.09 13.42 -6.57
C TRP A 14 3.42 12.14 -7.31
N LEU A 15 4.12 11.24 -6.64
CA LEU A 15 4.53 9.95 -7.21
C LEU A 15 3.43 8.93 -6.99
N VAL A 16 2.76 8.52 -8.06
CA VAL A 16 1.69 7.53 -8.01
C VAL A 16 2.05 6.27 -8.79
N ARG A 17 1.50 5.15 -8.41
CA ARG A 17 1.57 3.87 -9.11
C ARG A 17 0.20 3.21 -9.09
N ASP A 18 -0.02 2.29 -10.01
CA ASP A 18 -1.24 1.51 -9.99
C ASP A 18 -1.19 0.55 -8.79
N LEU A 19 -2.08 0.76 -7.85
CA LEU A 19 -2.17 0.03 -6.58
C LEU A 19 -3.63 -0.02 -6.13
N PRO A 20 -4.51 -0.70 -6.89
CA PRO A 20 -5.93 -0.78 -6.52
C PRO A 20 -6.09 -1.51 -5.17
N PRO A 21 -7.06 -1.12 -4.36
CA PRO A 21 -8.02 -0.04 -4.55
C PRO A 21 -7.56 1.31 -3.97
N PHE A 22 -6.27 1.49 -3.68
CA PHE A 22 -5.73 2.76 -3.18
C PHE A 22 -5.61 3.79 -4.30
N THR A 23 -4.87 3.45 -5.35
CA THR A 23 -4.72 4.25 -6.56
C THR A 23 -5.10 3.42 -7.78
N ILE A 24 -6.01 3.91 -8.60
CA ILE A 24 -6.54 3.24 -9.79
C ILE A 24 -6.30 4.17 -10.98
N LEU A 25 -5.31 3.84 -11.79
CA LEU A 25 -4.86 4.73 -12.86
C LEU A 25 -5.55 4.45 -14.20
N GLU A 26 -6.22 3.30 -14.34
CA GLU A 26 -6.86 2.85 -15.58
C GLU A 26 -8.22 2.19 -15.32
N GLY A 27 -8.99 1.98 -16.39
CA GLY A 27 -10.29 1.31 -16.34
C GLY A 27 -11.44 2.17 -15.81
N ALA A 28 -12.61 1.53 -15.61
CA ALA A 28 -13.85 2.21 -15.24
C ALA A 28 -13.81 2.88 -13.86
N ALA A 29 -12.98 2.39 -12.96
CA ALA A 29 -12.80 2.94 -11.61
C ALA A 29 -11.62 3.90 -11.49
N LYS A 30 -11.04 4.38 -12.60
CA LYS A 30 -9.91 5.34 -12.60
C LYS A 30 -10.22 6.55 -11.72
N GLY A 31 -9.27 6.90 -10.85
CA GLY A 31 -9.38 8.05 -9.94
C GLY A 31 -10.37 7.84 -8.78
N GLN A 32 -10.92 6.62 -8.60
CA GLN A 32 -11.87 6.31 -7.54
C GLN A 32 -11.23 5.64 -6.32
N GLY A 33 -9.95 5.33 -6.37
CA GLY A 33 -9.23 4.73 -5.27
C GLY A 33 -9.22 5.61 -4.01
N ALA A 34 -9.06 5.00 -2.84
CA ALA A 34 -9.07 5.72 -1.58
C ALA A 34 -8.01 6.83 -1.52
N ILE A 35 -6.81 6.53 -2.04
CA ILE A 35 -5.71 7.49 -2.09
C ILE A 35 -5.84 8.46 -3.26
N ASP A 36 -6.44 8.06 -4.40
CA ASP A 36 -6.76 9.01 -5.47
C ASP A 36 -7.64 10.15 -4.94
N ARG A 37 -8.64 9.79 -4.13
CA ARG A 37 -9.56 10.75 -3.52
C ARG A 37 -8.89 11.59 -2.42
N MET A 38 -8.06 10.98 -1.58
CA MET A 38 -7.24 11.71 -0.61
C MET A 38 -6.34 12.72 -1.31
N LEU A 39 -5.63 12.30 -2.35
CA LEU A 39 -4.72 13.15 -3.10
C LEU A 39 -5.45 14.35 -3.74
N ALA A 40 -6.64 14.13 -4.30
CA ALA A 40 -7.44 15.21 -4.85
C ALA A 40 -7.81 16.26 -3.77
N LEU A 41 -8.18 15.82 -2.56
CA LEU A 41 -8.48 16.71 -1.44
C LEU A 41 -7.23 17.48 -0.97
N LEU A 42 -6.06 16.83 -0.91
CA LEU A 42 -4.82 17.50 -0.55
C LEU A 42 -4.41 18.56 -1.58
N ILE A 43 -4.47 18.24 -2.87
CA ILE A 43 -4.14 19.17 -3.96
C ILE A 43 -5.05 20.42 -3.92
N GLU A 44 -6.36 20.22 -3.71
CA GLU A 44 -7.32 21.31 -3.62
C GLU A 44 -7.03 22.26 -2.46
N GLN A 45 -6.51 21.73 -1.35
CA GLN A 45 -6.25 22.49 -0.11
C GLN A 45 -4.80 22.99 0.03
N MET A 46 -3.96 22.74 -0.97
CA MET A 46 -2.55 23.20 -1.01
C MET A 46 -2.28 24.09 -2.24
N PRO A 47 -3.05 25.18 -2.44
CA PRO A 47 -2.97 26.01 -3.63
C PRO A 47 -1.65 26.82 -3.76
N GLU A 48 -0.79 26.81 -2.75
CA GLU A 48 0.52 27.44 -2.75
C GLU A 48 1.54 26.73 -3.63
N TYR A 49 1.29 25.47 -4.02
CA TYR A 49 2.15 24.69 -4.90
C TYR A 49 1.55 24.55 -6.31
N ASP A 50 2.41 24.33 -7.28
CA ASP A 50 2.02 23.79 -8.59
C ASP A 50 2.13 22.27 -8.53
N HIS A 51 1.03 21.56 -8.71
CA HIS A 51 0.96 20.12 -8.53
C HIS A 51 1.04 19.35 -9.83
N ASP A 52 1.95 18.36 -9.89
CA ASP A 52 2.03 17.38 -10.96
C ASP A 52 1.89 15.96 -10.41
N ILE A 53 1.10 15.14 -11.08
CA ILE A 53 0.95 13.73 -10.77
C ILE A 53 1.78 12.91 -11.76
N VAL A 54 2.75 12.16 -11.26
CA VAL A 54 3.70 11.39 -12.07
C VAL A 54 3.55 9.90 -11.78
N ARG A 55 3.18 9.13 -12.80
CA ARG A 55 3.16 7.65 -12.69
C ARG A 55 4.58 7.11 -12.69
N VAL A 56 4.94 6.37 -11.67
CA VAL A 56 6.28 5.79 -11.49
C VAL A 56 6.21 4.31 -11.11
N THR A 57 7.26 3.57 -11.39
CA THR A 57 7.47 2.27 -10.73
C THR A 57 7.92 2.49 -9.30
N ARG A 58 7.74 1.49 -8.42
CA ARG A 58 8.18 1.57 -7.02
C ARG A 58 9.67 1.93 -6.90
N ALA A 59 10.52 1.26 -7.65
CA ALA A 59 11.96 1.52 -7.62
C ALA A 59 12.29 2.97 -8.02
N ARG A 60 11.65 3.48 -9.09
CA ARG A 60 11.84 4.84 -9.54
C ARG A 60 11.33 5.87 -8.52
N GLY A 61 10.16 5.61 -7.90
CA GLY A 61 9.62 6.47 -6.85
C GLY A 61 10.57 6.59 -5.65
N ILE A 62 11.12 5.47 -5.19
CA ILE A 62 12.11 5.47 -4.10
C ILE A 62 13.37 6.26 -4.50
N GLN A 63 13.89 6.09 -5.72
CA GLN A 63 15.03 6.89 -6.19
C GLN A 63 14.74 8.40 -6.22
N MET A 64 13.54 8.79 -6.64
CA MET A 64 13.15 10.21 -6.68
C MET A 64 13.02 10.79 -5.26
N LEU A 65 12.51 10.02 -4.30
CA LEU A 65 12.44 10.44 -2.89
C LEU A 65 13.83 10.56 -2.24
N GLN A 66 14.81 9.81 -2.71
CA GLN A 66 16.21 9.89 -2.23
C GLN A 66 16.98 11.08 -2.80
N ASP A 67 16.50 11.69 -3.88
CA ASP A 67 17.17 12.81 -4.50
C ASP A 67 16.99 14.10 -3.66
N PRO A 68 18.07 14.66 -3.08
CA PRO A 68 17.96 15.85 -2.24
C PRO A 68 17.59 17.13 -3.02
N ALA A 69 17.67 17.10 -4.35
CA ALA A 69 17.25 18.20 -5.20
C ALA A 69 15.77 18.09 -5.61
N SER A 70 15.10 16.99 -5.25
CA SER A 70 13.71 16.78 -5.67
C SER A 70 12.73 17.28 -4.60
N PHE A 71 11.60 17.80 -5.09
CA PHE A 71 10.43 18.07 -4.25
C PHE A 71 9.30 17.11 -4.67
N THR A 72 9.41 15.89 -4.17
CA THR A 72 8.50 14.80 -4.49
C THR A 72 7.83 14.25 -3.24
N CYS A 73 6.57 13.85 -3.37
CA CYS A 73 5.81 13.16 -2.33
C CYS A 73 5.14 11.90 -2.90
N ASP A 74 5.10 10.85 -2.13
CA ASP A 74 4.35 9.62 -2.40
C ASP A 74 3.21 9.52 -1.38
N PRO A 75 1.93 9.45 -1.81
CA PRO A 75 0.79 9.45 -0.91
C PRO A 75 0.48 8.09 -0.29
N THR A 76 1.27 7.05 -0.59
CA THR A 76 0.97 5.65 -0.23
C THR A 76 2.18 4.92 0.31
N LEU A 77 2.88 5.48 1.28
CA LEU A 77 4.06 4.82 1.85
C LEU A 77 3.75 4.15 3.19
N MET A 78 4.28 2.94 3.34
CA MET A 78 4.51 2.32 4.64
C MET A 78 5.78 2.93 5.25
N TRP A 79 5.71 3.31 6.50
CA TRP A 79 6.89 3.72 7.24
C TRP A 79 7.82 2.52 7.44
N THR A 80 9.11 2.70 7.17
CA THR A 80 10.17 1.76 7.55
C THR A 80 11.41 2.53 8.01
N PRO A 81 12.26 1.95 8.89
CA PRO A 81 13.50 2.60 9.32
C PRO A 81 14.43 3.01 8.17
N GLU A 82 14.47 2.18 7.10
CA GLU A 82 15.30 2.44 5.93
C GLU A 82 14.80 3.66 5.16
N ARG A 83 13.49 3.78 4.97
CA ARG A 83 12.89 4.91 4.26
C ARG A 83 12.96 6.19 5.08
N ALA A 84 12.84 6.11 6.40
CA ALA A 84 12.94 7.27 7.29
C ALA A 84 14.31 7.97 7.25
N LYS A 85 15.31 7.36 6.61
CA LYS A 85 16.63 7.98 6.40
C LYS A 85 16.64 9.07 5.32
N PHE A 86 15.64 9.08 4.43
CA PHE A 86 15.56 10.00 3.28
C PHE A 86 14.13 10.47 2.97
N VAL A 87 13.15 9.99 3.71
CA VAL A 87 11.75 10.40 3.59
C VAL A 87 11.31 11.02 4.89
N HIS A 88 10.74 12.21 4.80
CA HIS A 88 9.98 12.82 5.88
C HIS A 88 8.52 12.37 5.77
N PHE A 89 8.02 11.69 6.81
CA PHE A 89 6.70 11.08 6.83
C PHE A 89 5.68 11.97 7.52
N SER A 90 4.47 11.99 7.00
CA SER A 90 3.30 12.52 7.72
C SER A 90 2.96 11.63 8.94
N LYS A 91 2.10 12.13 9.80
CA LYS A 91 1.31 11.27 10.69
C LYS A 91 0.57 10.22 9.85
N PRO A 92 0.14 9.09 10.45
CA PRO A 92 -0.67 8.11 9.75
C PRO A 92 -1.89 8.76 9.07
N ALA A 93 -2.04 8.52 7.77
CA ALA A 93 -3.17 9.04 7.00
C ALA A 93 -4.35 8.07 7.02
N LEU A 94 -4.08 6.78 6.86
CA LEU A 94 -5.09 5.74 6.71
C LEU A 94 -4.61 4.42 7.33
N GLY A 95 -5.48 3.79 8.13
CA GLY A 95 -5.32 2.39 8.53
C GLY A 95 -5.90 1.49 7.44
N ALA A 96 -5.10 0.58 6.93
CA ALA A 96 -5.51 -0.40 5.93
C ALA A 96 -5.36 -1.82 6.46
N MET A 97 -6.17 -2.76 5.99
CA MET A 97 -6.03 -4.18 6.34
C MET A 97 -4.63 -4.67 5.97
N SER A 98 -4.01 -5.41 6.87
CA SER A 98 -2.66 -5.95 6.67
C SER A 98 -2.60 -6.97 5.54
N GLY A 99 -1.42 -7.13 4.96
CA GLY A 99 -1.16 -8.17 3.99
C GLY A 99 -1.23 -9.57 4.60
N GLY A 100 -1.50 -10.54 3.75
CA GLY A 100 -1.57 -11.94 4.14
C GLY A 100 -1.26 -12.87 2.98
N LEU A 101 -1.35 -14.15 3.24
CA LEU A 101 -1.12 -15.19 2.27
C LEU A 101 -2.40 -15.46 1.46
N VAL A 102 -2.28 -15.37 0.14
CA VAL A 102 -3.32 -15.71 -0.83
C VAL A 102 -3.00 -17.04 -1.47
N VAL A 103 -3.96 -17.96 -1.45
CA VAL A 103 -3.83 -19.27 -2.07
C VAL A 103 -5.08 -19.62 -2.88
N ARG A 104 -4.93 -20.52 -3.85
CA ARG A 104 -6.09 -21.14 -4.48
C ARG A 104 -6.66 -22.18 -3.52
N LYS A 105 -8.00 -22.31 -3.44
CA LYS A 105 -8.67 -23.31 -2.59
C LYS A 105 -8.13 -24.73 -2.76
N GLN A 106 -7.77 -25.10 -3.97
CA GLN A 106 -7.18 -26.40 -4.25
C GLN A 106 -5.80 -26.62 -3.59
N ALA A 107 -5.09 -25.55 -3.24
CA ALA A 107 -3.80 -25.59 -2.56
C ALA A 107 -3.92 -25.45 -1.03
N GLU A 108 -5.11 -25.12 -0.52
CA GLU A 108 -5.38 -24.93 0.92
C GLU A 108 -4.97 -26.14 1.78
N PRO A 109 -5.23 -27.41 1.37
CA PRO A 109 -4.79 -28.56 2.16
C PRO A 109 -3.29 -28.61 2.45
N LEU A 110 -2.46 -27.96 1.64
CA LEU A 110 -1.00 -27.87 1.86
C LEU A 110 -0.67 -26.98 3.06
N LEU A 111 -1.58 -26.09 3.46
CA LEU A 111 -1.38 -25.14 4.54
C LEU A 111 -1.83 -25.66 5.91
N ALA A 112 -2.63 -26.71 5.95
CA ALA A 112 -3.23 -27.24 7.19
C ALA A 112 -2.23 -27.40 8.37
N PRO A 113 -0.98 -27.90 8.16
CA PRO A 113 0.00 -28.05 9.25
C PRO A 113 0.51 -26.71 9.81
N PHE A 114 0.30 -25.61 9.10
CA PHE A 114 0.86 -24.28 9.40
C PHE A 114 -0.20 -23.28 9.83
N LEU A 115 -1.47 -23.70 9.90
CA LEU A 115 -2.59 -22.87 10.34
C LEU A 115 -2.76 -22.95 11.87
N ASP A 116 -3.02 -21.78 12.47
CA ASP A 116 -3.53 -21.61 13.82
C ASP A 116 -4.82 -20.78 13.73
N GLY A 117 -5.95 -21.45 13.79
CA GLY A 117 -7.23 -20.85 13.41
C GLY A 117 -7.22 -20.37 11.96
N ALA A 118 -7.49 -19.09 11.72
CA ALA A 118 -7.45 -18.49 10.40
C ALA A 118 -6.05 -17.96 9.99
N GLN A 119 -5.11 -17.89 10.94
CA GLN A 119 -3.79 -17.29 10.73
C GLN A 119 -2.78 -18.36 10.29
N ILE A 120 -1.81 -17.92 9.47
CA ILE A 120 -0.72 -18.78 8.97
C ILE A 120 0.61 -18.43 9.63
N ASP A 121 1.34 -19.44 10.12
CA ASP A 121 2.74 -19.33 10.49
C ASP A 121 3.61 -19.31 9.22
N LEU A 122 3.78 -18.09 8.68
CA LEU A 122 4.52 -17.88 7.44
C LEU A 122 5.98 -18.36 7.54
N LYS A 123 6.61 -18.13 8.68
CA LYS A 123 8.01 -18.50 8.88
C LYS A 123 8.20 -20.02 8.82
N ARG A 124 7.36 -20.75 9.52
CA ARG A 124 7.37 -22.21 9.53
C ARG A 124 7.02 -22.77 8.16
N LEU A 125 5.98 -22.23 7.51
CA LEU A 125 5.58 -22.64 6.16
C LEU A 125 6.75 -22.56 5.18
N LEU A 126 7.46 -21.44 5.14
CA LEU A 126 8.56 -21.21 4.19
C LEU A 126 9.84 -21.99 4.54
N SER A 127 9.99 -22.42 5.80
CA SER A 127 11.13 -23.27 6.22
C SER A 127 10.91 -24.75 5.93
N ASP A 128 9.66 -25.21 6.04
CA ASP A 128 9.34 -26.64 6.02
C ASP A 128 8.85 -27.15 4.66
N THR A 129 8.70 -26.25 3.67
CA THR A 129 8.17 -26.62 2.35
C THR A 129 9.10 -26.22 1.21
N GLN A 130 8.86 -26.85 0.05
CA GLN A 130 9.50 -26.47 -1.23
C GLN A 130 8.64 -25.48 -2.02
N LEU A 131 7.59 -24.92 -1.40
CA LEU A 131 6.68 -23.99 -2.05
C LEU A 131 7.34 -22.61 -2.22
N LYS A 132 7.14 -22.00 -3.38
CA LYS A 132 7.62 -20.65 -3.65
C LYS A 132 6.55 -19.63 -3.31
N LEU A 133 6.98 -18.57 -2.62
CA LEU A 133 6.15 -17.39 -2.32
C LEU A 133 6.37 -16.30 -3.36
N GLY A 134 5.31 -15.92 -4.06
CA GLY A 134 5.29 -14.75 -4.94
C GLY A 134 5.17 -13.46 -4.15
N ILE A 135 6.06 -12.51 -4.40
CA ILE A 135 6.06 -11.19 -3.78
C ILE A 135 6.32 -10.09 -4.81
N VAL A 136 5.82 -8.89 -4.52
CA VAL A 136 6.18 -7.68 -5.27
C VAL A 136 7.51 -7.15 -4.75
N ALA A 137 8.48 -7.05 -5.62
CA ALA A 137 9.83 -6.61 -5.28
C ALA A 137 9.83 -5.17 -4.73
N GLY A 138 10.59 -4.95 -3.65
CA GLY A 138 10.72 -3.64 -2.99
C GLY A 138 9.45 -3.15 -2.28
N ARG A 139 8.38 -3.98 -2.21
CA ARG A 139 7.20 -3.71 -1.40
C ARG A 139 7.46 -4.08 0.05
N SER A 140 7.12 -3.21 0.98
CA SER A 140 7.01 -3.57 2.39
C SER A 140 5.61 -4.12 2.66
N TYR A 141 5.53 -5.22 3.41
CA TYR A 141 4.26 -5.84 3.82
C TYR A 141 3.95 -5.65 5.31
N SER A 142 4.94 -5.41 6.10
CA SER A 142 5.04 -4.93 7.49
C SER A 142 6.44 -5.21 7.99
N THR A 143 6.84 -4.59 9.10
CA THR A 143 8.15 -4.86 9.71
C THR A 143 8.32 -6.35 10.05
N GLN A 144 7.27 -6.99 10.55
CA GLN A 144 7.28 -8.42 10.92
C GLN A 144 7.42 -9.32 9.70
N ILE A 145 6.62 -9.08 8.66
CA ILE A 145 6.69 -9.88 7.42
C ILE A 145 8.02 -9.64 6.71
N ASP A 146 8.45 -8.40 6.60
CA ASP A 146 9.70 -8.03 5.93
C ASP A 146 10.91 -8.68 6.62
N ALA A 147 10.91 -8.80 7.96
CA ALA A 147 11.93 -9.51 8.72
C ALA A 147 11.96 -11.02 8.41
N ILE A 148 10.81 -11.64 8.12
CA ILE A 148 10.74 -13.05 7.68
C ILE A 148 11.28 -13.18 6.26
N LEU A 149 10.96 -12.27 5.36
CA LEU A 149 11.29 -12.35 3.93
C LEU A 149 12.75 -12.00 3.63
N HIS A 150 13.34 -11.06 4.39
CA HIS A 150 14.66 -10.49 4.12
C HIS A 150 15.79 -11.55 3.99
N PRO A 151 15.89 -12.56 4.87
CA PRO A 151 16.95 -13.57 4.79
C PRO A 151 16.70 -14.66 3.73
N LEU A 152 15.54 -14.68 3.07
CA LEU A 152 15.15 -15.78 2.20
C LEU A 152 15.73 -15.64 0.79
N PRO A 153 16.28 -16.74 0.21
CA PRO A 153 16.86 -16.75 -1.12
C PRO A 153 15.79 -16.79 -2.22
N ASP A 154 16.20 -16.52 -3.46
CA ASP A 154 15.33 -16.58 -4.64
C ASP A 154 14.81 -18.00 -4.97
N SER A 155 15.40 -19.03 -4.36
CA SER A 155 14.83 -20.38 -4.42
C SER A 155 13.48 -20.50 -3.72
N VAL A 156 13.24 -19.67 -2.68
CA VAL A 156 12.00 -19.61 -1.90
C VAL A 156 11.09 -18.48 -2.38
N LEU A 157 11.67 -17.35 -2.79
CA LEU A 157 10.93 -16.15 -3.19
C LEU A 157 10.88 -15.96 -4.71
N SER A 158 9.69 -15.79 -5.26
CA SER A 158 9.48 -15.35 -6.64
C SER A 158 9.21 -13.84 -6.63
N ARG A 159 10.26 -13.03 -6.89
CA ARG A 159 10.17 -11.56 -6.87
C ARG A 159 9.71 -11.02 -8.22
N HIS A 160 8.60 -10.29 -8.23
CA HIS A 160 8.07 -9.66 -9.43
C HIS A 160 8.16 -8.14 -9.36
N TYR A 161 8.52 -7.55 -10.49
CA TYR A 161 8.76 -6.11 -10.63
C TYR A 161 7.70 -5.48 -11.54
N GLY A 162 7.56 -4.17 -11.45
CA GLY A 162 6.66 -3.39 -12.30
C GLY A 162 5.31 -3.10 -11.64
N ASN A 163 4.48 -2.36 -12.37
CA ASN A 163 3.17 -1.93 -11.86
C ASN A 163 2.14 -3.07 -11.86
N ASP A 164 2.30 -4.06 -12.74
CA ASP A 164 1.39 -5.20 -12.87
C ASP A 164 1.85 -6.43 -12.06
N ALA A 165 2.81 -6.26 -11.15
CA ALA A 165 3.45 -7.37 -10.47
C ALA A 165 2.45 -8.26 -9.72
N THR A 166 1.50 -7.68 -8.98
CA THR A 166 0.47 -8.46 -8.25
C THR A 166 -0.45 -9.19 -9.23
N ALA A 167 -0.90 -8.53 -10.29
CA ALA A 167 -1.74 -9.14 -11.32
C ALA A 167 -1.06 -10.34 -12.00
N ASN A 168 0.23 -10.21 -12.30
CA ASN A 168 1.05 -11.28 -12.88
C ASN A 168 1.23 -12.45 -11.91
N LEU A 169 1.45 -12.19 -10.62
CA LEU A 169 1.53 -13.22 -9.58
C LEU A 169 0.23 -14.03 -9.49
N LEU A 170 -0.92 -13.36 -9.50
CA LEU A 170 -2.23 -14.01 -9.48
C LEU A 170 -2.47 -14.83 -10.75
N GLN A 171 -2.02 -14.35 -11.92
CA GLN A 171 -2.08 -15.13 -13.16
C GLN A 171 -1.20 -16.38 -13.10
N MET A 172 0.03 -16.28 -12.57
CA MET A 172 0.90 -17.44 -12.35
C MET A 172 0.25 -18.46 -11.41
N GLN A 173 -0.41 -17.98 -10.35
CA GLN A 173 -1.13 -18.83 -9.41
C GLN A 173 -2.31 -19.53 -10.10
N ARG A 174 -3.07 -18.84 -10.94
CA ARG A 174 -4.15 -19.43 -11.74
C ARG A 174 -3.65 -20.51 -12.70
N LEU A 175 -2.47 -20.33 -13.27
CA LEU A 175 -1.83 -21.30 -14.16
C LEU A 175 -1.10 -22.44 -13.42
N GLY A 176 -1.18 -22.52 -12.09
CA GLY A 176 -0.51 -23.54 -11.27
C GLY A 176 1.01 -23.43 -11.21
N ARG A 177 1.58 -22.30 -11.68
CA ARG A 177 3.03 -22.05 -11.67
C ARG A 177 3.55 -21.53 -10.34
N LEU A 178 2.66 -21.07 -9.48
CA LEU A 178 2.92 -20.52 -8.17
C LEU A 178 1.78 -20.91 -7.23
N GLN A 179 2.08 -21.36 -6.01
CA GLN A 179 1.06 -21.75 -5.03
C GLN A 179 0.73 -20.63 -4.06
N LEU A 180 1.74 -19.89 -3.64
CA LEU A 180 1.64 -18.89 -2.58
C LEU A 180 1.87 -17.49 -3.15
N VAL A 181 1.00 -16.54 -2.81
CA VAL A 181 1.18 -15.12 -3.13
C VAL A 181 0.98 -14.30 -1.86
N LEU A 182 1.88 -13.40 -1.55
CA LEU A 182 1.72 -12.42 -0.49
C LEU A 182 1.06 -11.16 -1.06
N GLY A 183 -0.07 -10.76 -0.50
CA GLY A 183 -0.82 -9.62 -1.02
C GLY A 183 -1.76 -9.00 0.00
N TYR A 184 -2.35 -7.89 -0.35
CA TYR A 184 -3.42 -7.23 0.41
C TYR A 184 -4.76 -7.69 -0.17
N TRP A 185 -5.65 -8.22 0.69
CA TRP A 185 -6.88 -8.82 0.20
C TRP A 185 -7.76 -7.89 -0.66
N PRO A 186 -7.96 -6.61 -0.33
CA PRO A 186 -8.72 -5.71 -1.20
C PRO A 186 -8.10 -5.50 -2.58
N GLU A 187 -6.74 -5.45 -2.68
CA GLU A 187 -6.03 -5.38 -3.96
C GLU A 187 -6.21 -6.67 -4.77
N VAL A 188 -6.03 -7.81 -4.13
CA VAL A 188 -6.16 -9.12 -4.74
C VAL A 188 -7.57 -9.34 -5.29
N ARG A 189 -8.60 -9.02 -4.51
CA ARG A 189 -10.00 -9.09 -4.94
C ARG A 189 -10.27 -8.24 -6.18
N TYR A 190 -9.84 -6.99 -6.15
CA TYR A 190 -10.00 -6.08 -7.27
C TYR A 190 -9.36 -6.68 -8.54
N LEU A 191 -8.13 -7.16 -8.45
CA LEU A 191 -7.40 -7.72 -9.59
C LEU A 191 -7.98 -9.05 -10.09
N ILE A 192 -8.45 -9.93 -9.20
CA ILE A 192 -9.14 -11.18 -9.59
C ILE A 192 -10.39 -10.84 -10.41
N GLN A 193 -11.21 -9.91 -9.93
CA GLN A 193 -12.42 -9.48 -10.63
C GLN A 193 -12.11 -8.82 -11.98
N GLN A 194 -11.08 -7.98 -12.05
CA GLN A 194 -10.61 -7.38 -13.30
C GLN A 194 -10.14 -8.43 -14.32
N GLN A 195 -9.59 -9.54 -13.86
CA GLN A 195 -9.14 -10.65 -14.69
C GLN A 195 -10.27 -11.65 -15.04
N GLY A 196 -11.52 -11.37 -14.65
CA GLY A 196 -12.67 -12.26 -14.85
C GLY A 196 -12.61 -13.56 -14.04
N GLY A 197 -11.86 -13.55 -12.91
CA GLY A 197 -11.77 -14.69 -12.00
C GLY A 197 -12.88 -14.69 -10.95
N SER A 198 -13.10 -15.85 -10.30
CA SER A 198 -14.00 -15.97 -9.16
C SER A 198 -13.23 -15.82 -7.84
N LEU A 199 -13.76 -15.02 -6.93
CA LEU A 199 -13.22 -14.91 -5.57
C LEU A 199 -13.36 -16.21 -4.78
N ASP A 200 -14.38 -17.00 -5.10
CA ASP A 200 -14.60 -18.31 -4.47
C ASP A 200 -13.48 -19.31 -4.72
N ASP A 201 -12.62 -19.06 -5.69
CA ASP A 201 -11.47 -19.89 -5.99
C ASP A 201 -10.27 -19.64 -5.06
N TYR A 202 -10.33 -18.62 -4.21
CA TYR A 202 -9.20 -18.17 -3.41
C TYR A 202 -9.52 -18.17 -1.92
N GLN A 203 -8.46 -18.29 -1.12
CA GLN A 203 -8.48 -18.10 0.33
C GLN A 203 -7.39 -17.10 0.72
N PHE A 204 -7.70 -16.34 1.76
CA PHE A 204 -6.78 -15.37 2.35
C PHE A 204 -6.54 -15.72 3.81
N HIS A 205 -5.27 -15.85 4.18
CA HIS A 205 -4.87 -16.13 5.55
C HIS A 205 -4.03 -14.98 6.09
N PRO A 206 -4.48 -14.30 7.16
CA PRO A 206 -3.66 -13.35 7.91
C PRO A 206 -2.38 -14.04 8.41
N ILE A 207 -1.29 -13.30 8.52
CA ILE A 207 -0.02 -13.82 9.02
C ILE A 207 -0.01 -13.74 10.55
N GLN A 208 0.39 -14.84 11.19
CA GLN A 208 0.51 -14.91 12.65
C GLN A 208 1.50 -13.86 13.17
N GLY A 209 1.14 -13.17 14.24
CA GLY A 209 1.95 -12.12 14.85
C GLY A 209 1.97 -10.78 14.11
N VAL A 210 1.14 -10.61 13.08
CA VAL A 210 0.97 -9.34 12.35
C VAL A 210 -0.34 -8.69 12.77
N ASP A 211 -0.28 -7.40 13.10
CA ASP A 211 -1.46 -6.62 13.43
C ASP A 211 -2.47 -6.61 12.27
N ARG A 212 -3.76 -6.61 12.61
CA ARG A 212 -4.83 -6.62 11.61
C ARG A 212 -4.80 -5.43 10.66
N TYR A 213 -4.30 -4.29 11.13
CA TYR A 213 -4.22 -3.04 10.36
C TYR A 213 -2.79 -2.51 10.33
N GLN A 214 -2.45 -1.93 9.20
CA GLN A 214 -1.20 -1.21 8.96
C GLN A 214 -1.51 0.22 8.55
N PHE A 215 -0.56 1.13 8.81
CA PHE A 215 -0.78 2.55 8.56
C PHE A 215 -0.02 3.01 7.33
N LEU A 216 -0.76 3.68 6.45
CA LEU A 216 -0.22 4.37 5.29
C LEU A 216 0.05 5.83 5.66
N HIS A 217 1.11 6.36 5.09
CA HIS A 217 1.56 7.72 5.29
C HIS A 217 1.74 8.41 3.93
N VAL A 218 1.64 9.72 3.93
CA VAL A 218 2.27 10.53 2.90
C VAL A 218 3.74 10.67 3.27
N GLY A 219 4.64 10.44 2.33
CA GLY A 219 6.07 10.62 2.54
C GLY A 219 6.64 11.53 1.46
N CYS A 220 7.34 12.58 1.85
CA CYS A 220 8.03 13.48 0.94
C CYS A 220 9.54 13.32 1.07
N SER A 221 10.29 13.68 0.01
CA SER A 221 11.75 13.78 0.08
C SER A 221 12.17 14.64 1.28
N ASP A 222 13.19 14.20 2.02
CA ASP A 222 13.62 14.86 3.26
C ASP A 222 14.42 16.15 2.98
N THR A 223 13.75 17.13 2.40
CA THR A 223 14.22 18.46 2.03
C THR A 223 13.44 19.53 2.82
N PRO A 224 13.90 20.79 2.87
CA PRO A 224 13.12 21.86 3.50
C PRO A 224 11.71 21.98 2.94
N SER A 225 11.53 21.93 1.59
CA SER A 225 10.22 21.98 0.93
C SER A 225 9.37 20.74 1.26
N GLY A 226 9.97 19.53 1.26
CA GLY A 226 9.28 18.32 1.64
C GLY A 226 8.78 18.33 3.08
N ARG A 227 9.59 18.82 4.02
CA ARG A 227 9.19 18.98 5.43
C ARG A 227 8.08 20.02 5.61
N ALA A 228 8.15 21.14 4.89
CA ALA A 228 7.10 22.16 4.90
C ALA A 228 5.78 21.61 4.38
N ALA A 229 5.81 20.87 3.25
CA ALA A 229 4.64 20.20 2.71
C ALA A 229 4.04 19.18 3.69
N ILE A 230 4.85 18.34 4.34
CA ILE A 230 4.36 17.39 5.34
C ILE A 230 3.71 18.10 6.53
N THR A 231 4.26 19.24 6.98
CA THR A 231 3.64 20.02 8.05
C THR A 231 2.23 20.48 7.69
N HIS A 232 2.02 20.94 6.44
CA HIS A 232 0.69 21.32 5.97
C HIS A 232 -0.22 20.08 5.78
N ILE A 233 0.30 19.02 5.16
CA ILE A 233 -0.41 17.75 4.99
C ILE A 233 -0.90 17.21 6.34
N ASP A 234 -0.10 17.25 7.39
CA ASP A 234 -0.48 16.78 8.73
C ASP A 234 -1.66 17.58 9.32
N GLN A 235 -1.73 18.88 9.04
CA GLN A 235 -2.87 19.70 9.45
C GLN A 235 -4.14 19.24 8.73
N LEU A 236 -4.08 19.02 7.41
CA LEU A 236 -5.20 18.54 6.62
C LEU A 236 -5.62 17.13 7.01
N LEU A 237 -4.68 16.22 7.20
CA LEU A 237 -4.94 14.85 7.61
C LEU A 237 -5.60 14.77 8.99
N SER A 238 -5.38 15.73 9.87
CA SER A 238 -5.98 15.73 11.22
C SER A 238 -7.51 15.68 11.19
N ALA A 239 -8.13 16.33 10.22
CA ALA A 239 -9.58 16.28 10.01
C ALA A 239 -10.00 15.08 9.14
N LEU A 240 -9.30 14.86 8.02
CA LEU A 240 -9.68 13.86 7.02
C LEU A 240 -9.61 12.42 7.53
N ARG A 241 -8.65 12.10 8.38
CA ARG A 241 -8.39 10.73 8.87
C ARG A 241 -9.42 10.22 9.88
N GLN A 242 -10.25 11.10 10.45
CA GLN A 242 -11.25 10.69 11.45
C GLN A 242 -12.41 9.92 10.81
N ASP A 243 -12.95 10.45 9.72
CA ASP A 243 -14.14 9.89 9.06
C ASP A 243 -13.97 9.73 7.55
N THR A 244 -13.44 10.76 6.87
CA THR A 244 -13.41 10.81 5.40
C THR A 244 -12.55 9.71 4.80
N LEU A 245 -11.29 9.57 5.23
CA LEU A 245 -10.37 8.59 4.66
C LEU A 245 -10.78 7.15 5.00
N PRO A 246 -11.21 6.82 6.23
CA PRO A 246 -11.77 5.51 6.52
C PRO A 246 -12.98 5.17 5.65
N ALA A 247 -13.91 6.10 5.44
CA ALA A 247 -15.06 5.87 4.57
C ALA A 247 -14.67 5.63 3.11
N LEU A 248 -13.66 6.35 2.59
CA LEU A 248 -13.13 6.14 1.24
C LEU A 248 -12.52 4.75 1.05
N TYR A 249 -11.85 4.22 2.07
CA TYR A 249 -11.26 2.89 2.02
C TYR A 249 -12.29 1.79 2.26
N ALA A 250 -13.21 1.97 3.21
CA ALA A 250 -14.25 0.98 3.54
C ALA A 250 -15.06 0.54 2.32
N ARG A 251 -15.31 1.44 1.35
CA ARG A 251 -16.02 1.13 0.10
C ARG A 251 -15.43 -0.02 -0.71
N TRP A 252 -14.16 -0.33 -0.47
CA TRP A 252 -13.41 -1.38 -1.18
C TRP A 252 -13.31 -2.68 -0.39
N LEU A 253 -13.82 -2.70 0.83
CA LEU A 253 -13.91 -3.90 1.66
C LEU A 253 -15.19 -4.70 1.34
N ASP A 254 -15.19 -5.96 1.73
CA ASP A 254 -16.42 -6.77 1.74
C ASP A 254 -17.46 -6.13 2.64
N ALA A 255 -18.74 -6.23 2.25
CA ALA A 255 -19.83 -5.59 2.98
C ALA A 255 -19.87 -5.98 4.47
N GLU A 256 -19.51 -7.23 4.77
CA GLU A 256 -19.44 -7.74 6.14
C GLU A 256 -18.34 -7.08 6.99
N PHE A 257 -17.24 -6.63 6.36
CA PHE A 257 -16.12 -6.00 7.06
C PHE A 257 -16.22 -4.47 7.11
N GLN A 258 -17.08 -3.85 6.32
CA GLN A 258 -17.17 -2.39 6.25
C GLN A 258 -17.56 -1.77 7.60
N THR A 259 -18.60 -2.29 8.24
CA THR A 259 -19.10 -1.77 9.52
C THR A 259 -18.05 -1.92 10.61
N GLU A 260 -17.48 -3.11 10.76
CA GLU A 260 -16.43 -3.36 11.75
C GLU A 260 -15.20 -2.47 11.52
N TYR A 261 -14.78 -2.32 10.27
CA TYR A 261 -13.65 -1.45 9.92
C TYR A 261 -13.92 0.02 10.32
N LEU A 262 -15.10 0.55 9.99
CA LEU A 262 -15.47 1.92 10.35
C LEU A 262 -15.58 2.15 11.86
N GLU A 263 -16.06 1.16 12.61
CA GLU A 263 -16.05 1.22 14.07
C GLU A 263 -14.63 1.23 14.63
N GLN A 264 -13.77 0.33 14.17
CA GLN A 264 -12.38 0.24 14.64
C GLN A 264 -11.53 1.42 14.20
N SER A 265 -11.81 2.00 13.03
CA SER A 265 -11.06 3.14 12.50
C SER A 265 -11.14 4.40 13.37
N ARG A 266 -12.19 4.54 14.16
CA ARG A 266 -12.35 5.66 15.12
C ARG A 266 -11.24 5.68 16.19
N HIS A 267 -10.66 4.51 16.48
CA HIS A 267 -9.62 4.34 17.49
C HIS A 267 -8.20 4.24 16.91
N PHE A 268 -8.05 4.24 15.59
CA PHE A 268 -6.73 4.05 14.94
C PHE A 268 -5.68 5.08 15.34
N PHE A 269 -6.11 6.28 15.67
CA PHE A 269 -5.23 7.42 15.89
C PHE A 269 -5.23 7.92 17.33
N GLU A 270 -5.88 7.21 18.23
CA GLU A 270 -5.86 7.52 19.66
C GLU A 270 -4.44 7.38 20.20
N GLY A 271 -3.90 8.45 20.77
CA GLY A 271 -2.54 8.47 21.32
C GLY A 271 -1.39 8.55 20.29
N ARG A 272 -1.69 8.82 19.00
CA ARG A 272 -0.69 8.90 17.92
C ARG A 272 -0.59 10.29 17.30
#